data_c16dbbcae790bbd89f8a29123f3bed5c
#
_entry.id   c16dbbcae790bbd89f8a29123f3bed5c
#
_cell.length_a   1.000
_cell.length_b   1.000
_cell.length_c   1.000
_cell.angle_alpha   90.00
_cell.angle_beta   90.00
_cell.angle_gamma   90.00
#
_symmetry.space_group_name_H-M   'P 1'
#
loop_
_entity.id
_entity.type
_entity.pdbx_description
1 polymer ?
#
loop_
_entity_poly.entity_id
_entity_poly.type
_entity_poly.pdbx_seq_one_letter_code
_entity_poly.pdbx_strand_id
1 'polypeptide(L)'
;GTYFQYYDENGNLETIAQLEAKAKAAGTYTGYFKINEDYYCLDSEGKPQTGEITLTVNGESNLYYFDPASSDIPGKMFHNGWLRSDTTKGERWLYFKKGNIPADIGKYYKRGVVATAIPEKGNGDYLLDANGYVLKSVMKKAQNGAYYCTDSNGQIYRNKLVKYGNFRYYFGSNGKRATWTKRWAKADDHYYYFGSTPGRVVEKHGWQKLVSTSGKFLGWLFFDSYGTHYTDYWSSAGYYFKL
;
A
#
# COMPACT_ATOMS: atom_id res chain seq x y z
N GLY A 1 30.76 21.10 -9.79
CA GLY A 1 29.77 20.03 -10.01
C GLY A 1 30.37 18.97 -10.94
N THR A 2 29.87 17.75 -10.86
CA THR A 2 30.27 16.65 -11.75
C THR A 2 29.52 16.81 -13.06
N TYR A 3 30.26 16.77 -14.19
CA TYR A 3 29.71 16.75 -15.54
C TYR A 3 30.15 15.46 -16.20
N PHE A 4 29.27 14.80 -16.92
CA PHE A 4 29.61 13.66 -17.72
C PHE A 4 29.84 14.11 -19.18
N GLN A 5 30.96 13.68 -19.75
CA GLN A 5 31.30 13.92 -21.13
C GLN A 5 31.38 12.58 -21.86
N TYR A 6 30.83 12.55 -23.06
CA TYR A 6 30.83 11.37 -23.91
C TYR A 6 31.64 11.64 -25.17
N TYR A 7 32.37 10.65 -25.58
CA TYR A 7 33.18 10.71 -26.80
C TYR A 7 32.77 9.55 -27.70
N ASP A 8 32.69 9.83 -29.00
CA ASP A 8 32.50 8.79 -30.00
C ASP A 8 33.77 7.93 -30.18
N GLU A 9 33.69 6.91 -31.03
CA GLU A 9 34.81 6.01 -31.34
C GLU A 9 36.02 6.70 -31.97
N ASN A 10 35.83 7.91 -32.51
CA ASN A 10 36.87 8.74 -33.11
C ASN A 10 37.42 9.78 -32.10
N GLY A 11 36.96 9.78 -30.87
CA GLY A 11 37.37 10.72 -29.83
C GLY A 11 36.74 12.10 -29.92
N ASN A 12 35.66 12.29 -30.70
CA ASN A 12 34.92 13.54 -30.75
C ASN A 12 33.89 13.62 -29.63
N LEU A 13 33.78 14.78 -28.99
CA LEU A 13 32.77 15.03 -27.93
C LEU A 13 31.36 14.93 -28.51
N GLU A 14 30.52 14.10 -27.92
CA GLU A 14 29.10 14.00 -28.23
C GLU A 14 28.26 14.79 -27.23
N THR A 15 27.32 15.56 -27.74
CA THR A 15 26.30 16.24 -26.90
C THR A 15 25.25 15.25 -26.41
N ILE A 16 24.59 15.59 -25.31
CA ILE A 16 23.47 14.80 -24.79
C ILE A 16 22.38 14.63 -25.86
N ALA A 17 22.06 15.67 -26.61
CA ALA A 17 21.08 15.61 -27.70
C ALA A 17 21.46 14.60 -28.80
N GLN A 18 22.75 14.48 -29.16
CA GLN A 18 23.24 13.49 -30.12
C GLN A 18 23.09 12.06 -29.55
N LEU A 19 23.45 11.86 -28.29
CA LEU A 19 23.28 10.57 -27.61
C LEU A 19 21.80 10.14 -27.53
N GLU A 20 20.92 11.08 -27.18
CA GLU A 20 19.45 10.80 -27.18
C GLU A 20 18.94 10.45 -28.58
N ALA A 21 19.37 11.17 -29.60
CA ALA A 21 18.97 10.90 -30.99
C ALA A 21 19.43 9.50 -31.44
N LYS A 22 20.67 9.10 -31.12
CA LYS A 22 21.17 7.74 -31.36
C LYS A 22 20.35 6.69 -30.62
N ALA A 23 20.07 6.89 -29.33
CA ALA A 23 19.27 5.96 -28.54
C ALA A 23 17.83 5.84 -29.05
N LYS A 24 17.23 6.95 -29.49
CA LYS A 24 15.88 6.95 -30.11
C LYS A 24 15.87 6.18 -31.43
N ALA A 25 16.88 6.42 -32.29
CA ALA A 25 17.02 5.69 -33.56
C ALA A 25 17.21 4.18 -33.35
N ALA A 26 17.94 3.80 -32.29
CA ALA A 26 18.17 2.40 -31.91
C ALA A 26 16.98 1.77 -31.13
N GLY A 27 15.95 2.53 -30.79
CA GLY A 27 14.82 2.06 -29.96
C GLY A 27 15.18 1.76 -28.49
N THR A 28 16.31 2.28 -28.01
CA THR A 28 16.84 2.01 -26.65
C THR A 28 16.72 3.22 -25.70
N TYR A 29 16.12 4.31 -26.14
CA TYR A 29 15.98 5.53 -25.34
C TYR A 29 15.08 5.32 -24.13
N THR A 30 15.62 5.63 -22.95
CA THR A 30 14.93 5.49 -21.65
C THR A 30 14.68 6.82 -20.94
N GLY A 31 15.24 7.92 -21.48
CA GLY A 31 15.24 9.24 -20.81
C GLY A 31 16.35 9.39 -19.78
N TYR A 32 17.17 8.36 -19.56
CA TYR A 32 18.34 8.36 -18.68
C TYR A 32 19.48 7.55 -19.29
N PHE A 33 20.67 7.72 -18.77
CA PHE A 33 21.89 7.11 -19.27
C PHE A 33 22.49 6.17 -18.24
N LYS A 34 22.98 5.01 -18.67
CA LYS A 34 23.83 4.14 -17.85
C LYS A 34 25.29 4.63 -17.95
N ILE A 35 25.86 4.95 -16.79
CA ILE A 35 27.25 5.38 -16.65
C ILE A 35 27.91 4.47 -15.62
N ASN A 36 28.85 3.65 -16.07
CA ASN A 36 29.35 2.51 -15.29
C ASN A 36 28.21 1.57 -14.90
N GLU A 37 27.98 1.35 -13.60
CA GLU A 37 26.91 0.50 -13.10
C GLU A 37 25.66 1.28 -12.67
N ASP A 38 25.68 2.61 -12.75
CA ASP A 38 24.64 3.49 -12.25
C ASP A 38 23.88 4.20 -13.38
N TYR A 39 22.72 4.76 -13.07
CA TYR A 39 21.85 5.43 -14.03
C TYR A 39 21.65 6.89 -13.63
N TYR A 40 21.67 7.79 -14.61
CA TYR A 40 21.60 9.24 -14.43
C TYR A 40 20.67 9.89 -15.46
N CYS A 41 19.84 10.84 -15.00
CA CYS A 41 19.18 11.78 -15.90
C CYS A 41 20.08 13.00 -16.04
N LEU A 42 20.45 13.34 -17.27
CA LEU A 42 21.37 14.45 -17.55
C LEU A 42 20.62 15.61 -18.17
N ASP A 43 21.05 16.84 -17.87
CA ASP A 43 20.64 18.01 -18.63
C ASP A 43 21.45 18.13 -19.95
N SER A 44 21.16 19.18 -20.71
CA SER A 44 21.84 19.41 -22.02
C SER A 44 23.33 19.62 -21.92
N GLU A 45 23.84 19.97 -20.75
CA GLU A 45 25.27 20.19 -20.48
C GLU A 45 25.96 18.94 -19.91
N GLY A 46 25.23 17.83 -19.72
CA GLY A 46 25.76 16.60 -19.14
C GLY A 46 25.82 16.61 -17.61
N LYS A 47 25.12 17.54 -16.96
CA LYS A 47 25.05 17.61 -15.52
C LYS A 47 23.94 16.68 -14.99
N PRO A 48 24.19 15.85 -13.96
CA PRO A 48 23.18 15.02 -13.34
C PRO A 48 22.06 15.86 -12.71
N GLN A 49 20.83 15.54 -13.07
CA GLN A 49 19.63 16.08 -12.44
C GLN A 49 19.31 15.28 -11.17
N THR A 50 18.69 15.92 -10.20
CA THR A 50 18.38 15.33 -8.87
C THR A 50 16.93 15.49 -8.49
N GLY A 51 16.44 14.67 -7.54
CA GLY A 51 15.08 14.70 -7.03
C GLY A 51 14.09 13.88 -7.84
N GLU A 52 12.82 14.21 -7.70
CA GLU A 52 11.74 13.54 -8.44
C GLU A 52 11.64 14.09 -9.86
N ILE A 53 11.83 13.22 -10.84
CA ILE A 53 11.79 13.59 -12.26
C ILE A 53 10.79 12.69 -12.99
N THR A 54 9.86 13.31 -13.71
CA THR A 54 8.97 12.59 -14.62
C THR A 54 9.58 12.54 -16.02
N LEU A 55 9.89 11.34 -16.49
CA LEU A 55 10.39 11.11 -17.83
C LEU A 55 9.27 10.54 -18.70
N THR A 56 9.12 11.11 -19.90
CA THR A 56 8.15 10.64 -20.90
C THR A 56 8.91 9.99 -22.05
N VAL A 57 8.70 8.68 -22.23
CA VAL A 57 9.35 7.89 -23.27
C VAL A 57 8.27 7.11 -24.01
N ASN A 58 8.24 7.21 -25.33
CA ASN A 58 7.24 6.57 -26.19
C ASN A 58 5.78 6.82 -25.77
N GLY A 59 5.49 8.03 -25.27
CA GLY A 59 4.15 8.43 -24.82
C GLY A 59 3.78 7.97 -23.40
N GLU A 60 4.63 7.21 -22.72
CA GLU A 60 4.43 6.83 -21.33
C GLU A 60 5.24 7.73 -20.39
N SER A 61 4.56 8.32 -19.40
CA SER A 61 5.18 9.14 -18.36
C SER A 61 5.35 8.33 -17.08
N ASN A 62 6.57 8.24 -16.59
CA ASN A 62 6.92 7.55 -15.36
C ASN A 62 7.74 8.46 -14.44
N LEU A 63 7.48 8.35 -13.12
CA LEU A 63 8.24 9.05 -12.11
C LEU A 63 9.48 8.24 -11.73
N TYR A 64 10.61 8.93 -11.60
CA TYR A 64 11.90 8.42 -11.12
C TYR A 64 12.40 9.31 -10.00
N TYR A 65 13.35 8.81 -9.24
CA TYR A 65 14.04 9.58 -8.23
C TYR A 65 15.53 9.46 -8.41
N PHE A 66 16.22 10.59 -8.39
CA PHE A 66 17.67 10.69 -8.50
C PHE A 66 18.21 11.33 -7.21
N ASP A 67 19.27 10.74 -6.66
CA ASP A 67 19.80 11.14 -5.38
C ASP A 67 20.11 12.65 -5.32
N PRO A 68 19.83 13.30 -4.17
CA PRO A 68 19.98 14.73 -4.05
C PRO A 68 21.46 15.16 -4.14
N ALA A 69 21.69 16.43 -4.39
CA ALA A 69 23.02 17.02 -4.49
C ALA A 69 23.87 16.88 -3.21
N SER A 70 23.22 16.59 -2.06
CA SER A 70 23.87 16.34 -0.76
C SER A 70 24.30 14.88 -0.55
N SER A 71 24.00 13.96 -1.48
CA SER A 71 24.42 12.57 -1.39
C SER A 71 25.88 12.39 -1.84
N ASP A 72 26.47 11.23 -1.51
CA ASP A 72 27.84 10.88 -1.92
C ASP A 72 27.97 10.76 -3.46
N ILE A 73 26.88 10.35 -4.12
CA ILE A 73 26.80 10.22 -5.59
C ILE A 73 25.55 10.97 -6.08
N PRO A 74 25.63 12.31 -6.21
CA PRO A 74 24.52 13.12 -6.67
C PRO A 74 24.01 12.72 -8.04
N GLY A 75 22.67 12.66 -8.19
CA GLY A 75 22.04 12.34 -9.47
C GLY A 75 22.00 10.86 -9.82
N LYS A 76 22.47 9.97 -8.96
CA LYS A 76 22.32 8.53 -9.14
C LYS A 76 20.85 8.13 -8.98
N MET A 77 20.35 7.31 -9.90
CA MET A 77 18.96 6.82 -9.83
C MET A 77 18.74 5.94 -8.63
N PHE A 78 17.74 6.28 -7.81
CA PHE A 78 17.26 5.41 -6.76
C PHE A 78 16.35 4.31 -7.34
N HIS A 79 16.63 3.07 -7.02
CA HIS A 79 15.82 1.93 -7.46
C HIS A 79 15.83 0.79 -6.42
N ASN A 80 14.91 -0.16 -6.58
CA ASN A 80 14.80 -1.36 -5.75
C ASN A 80 14.57 -1.07 -4.26
N GLY A 81 13.62 -0.20 -3.94
CA GLY A 81 13.33 0.07 -2.54
C GLY A 81 12.26 1.12 -2.28
N TRP A 82 12.07 1.38 -1.01
CA TRP A 82 11.23 2.43 -0.51
C TRP A 82 12.04 3.70 -0.28
N LEU A 83 11.47 4.82 -0.68
CA LEU A 83 11.98 6.15 -0.41
C LEU A 83 10.94 6.92 0.40
N ARG A 84 11.37 7.53 1.50
CA ARG A 84 10.55 8.49 2.23
C ARG A 84 10.69 9.87 1.58
N SER A 85 9.58 10.46 1.20
CA SER A 85 9.50 11.76 0.54
C SER A 85 8.36 12.56 1.18
N ASP A 86 8.59 13.05 2.40
CA ASP A 86 7.60 13.81 3.15
C ASP A 86 7.30 15.15 2.47
N THR A 87 6.05 15.54 2.50
CA THR A 87 5.57 16.81 1.95
C THR A 87 4.73 17.55 2.97
N THR A 88 4.33 18.77 2.66
CA THR A 88 3.37 19.54 3.48
C THR A 88 2.02 18.83 3.66
N LYS A 89 1.68 17.86 2.79
CA LYS A 89 0.47 17.03 2.89
C LYS A 89 0.61 15.85 3.85
N GLY A 90 1.83 15.55 4.29
CA GLY A 90 2.12 14.49 5.23
C GLY A 90 3.18 13.49 4.78
N GLU A 91 3.22 12.38 5.48
CA GLU A 91 4.16 11.29 5.27
C GLU A 91 3.88 10.55 3.95
N ARG A 92 4.88 10.52 3.08
CA ARG A 92 4.81 9.94 1.75
C ARG A 92 5.91 8.90 1.55
N TRP A 93 5.53 7.71 1.07
CA TRP A 93 6.43 6.61 0.77
C TRP A 93 6.28 6.18 -0.67
N LEU A 94 7.38 6.18 -1.39
CA LEU A 94 7.47 5.81 -2.79
C LEU A 94 8.27 4.51 -2.92
N TYR A 95 7.78 3.56 -3.72
CA TYR A 95 8.52 2.35 -4.03
C TYR A 95 8.98 2.38 -5.49
N PHE A 96 10.28 2.27 -5.70
CA PHE A 96 10.89 2.22 -7.01
C PHE A 96 11.32 0.79 -7.36
N LYS A 97 11.01 0.36 -8.59
CA LYS A 97 11.26 -1.00 -9.05
C LYS A 97 12.77 -1.28 -9.18
N LYS A 98 13.15 -2.53 -8.93
CA LYS A 98 14.45 -3.05 -9.34
C LYS A 98 14.58 -3.06 -10.87
N GLY A 99 13.49 -3.51 -11.55
CA GLY A 99 13.50 -3.74 -13.00
C GLY A 99 14.41 -4.89 -13.42
N ASN A 100 14.00 -5.61 -14.44
CA ASN A 100 14.83 -6.67 -15.06
C ASN A 100 15.34 -6.27 -16.44
N ILE A 101 14.79 -5.21 -17.01
CA ILE A 101 15.19 -4.61 -18.28
C ILE A 101 15.40 -3.11 -18.09
N PRO A 102 16.27 -2.46 -18.88
CA PRO A 102 16.55 -1.03 -18.72
C PRO A 102 15.31 -0.15 -18.65
N ALA A 103 14.32 -0.40 -19.48
CA ALA A 103 13.07 0.37 -19.51
C ALA A 103 12.24 0.33 -18.23
N ASP A 104 12.49 -0.60 -17.31
CA ASP A 104 11.72 -0.77 -16.06
C ASP A 104 12.49 -0.40 -14.79
N ILE A 105 13.81 -0.23 -14.89
CA ILE A 105 14.65 0.11 -13.74
C ILE A 105 14.27 1.49 -13.20
N GLY A 106 14.12 1.59 -11.89
CA GLY A 106 13.85 2.84 -11.20
C GLY A 106 12.46 3.43 -11.39
N LYS A 107 11.55 2.80 -12.15
CA LYS A 107 10.15 3.27 -12.27
C LYS A 107 9.44 3.27 -10.93
N TYR A 108 8.74 4.36 -10.62
CA TYR A 108 7.84 4.40 -9.48
C TYR A 108 6.72 3.37 -9.63
N TYR A 109 6.59 2.55 -8.63
CA TYR A 109 5.48 1.61 -8.55
C TYR A 109 4.27 2.28 -7.91
N LYS A 110 3.33 2.77 -8.73
CA LYS A 110 2.08 3.37 -8.25
C LYS A 110 1.29 2.37 -7.42
N ARG A 111 1.21 2.59 -6.13
CA ARG A 111 0.42 1.74 -5.23
C ARG A 111 -0.70 2.52 -4.57
N GLY A 112 -1.86 2.51 -5.17
CA GLY A 112 -3.11 2.75 -4.46
C GLY A 112 -3.55 1.55 -3.63
N VAL A 113 -2.61 0.72 -3.12
CA VAL A 113 -2.85 -0.61 -2.56
C VAL A 113 -2.10 -0.81 -1.25
N VAL A 114 -2.32 -1.97 -0.67
CA VAL A 114 -1.60 -2.45 0.51
C VAL A 114 -0.12 -2.58 0.19
N ALA A 115 0.71 -1.86 0.93
CA ALA A 115 2.15 -2.01 0.93
C ALA A 115 2.58 -2.86 2.13
N THR A 116 3.46 -3.81 1.89
CA THR A 116 4.06 -4.60 2.97
C THR A 116 5.30 -3.91 3.50
N ALA A 117 5.54 -4.00 4.81
CA ALA A 117 6.78 -3.65 5.50
C ALA A 117 7.47 -2.38 4.94
N ILE A 118 6.97 -1.21 5.27
CA ILE A 118 7.67 0.05 5.02
C ILE A 118 8.87 0.11 5.97
N PRO A 119 10.10 0.36 5.48
CA PRO A 119 11.27 0.57 6.33
C PRO A 119 11.01 1.64 7.40
N GLU A 120 11.67 1.54 8.55
CA GLU A 120 11.56 2.48 9.69
C GLU A 120 10.20 2.52 10.42
N LYS A 121 9.14 1.93 9.86
CA LYS A 121 7.80 1.88 10.49
C LYS A 121 7.51 0.59 11.26
N GLY A 122 8.42 -0.36 11.23
CA GLY A 122 8.26 -1.66 11.86
C GLY A 122 7.49 -2.67 11.00
N ASN A 123 7.31 -3.87 11.55
CA ASN A 123 6.58 -4.94 10.88
C ASN A 123 5.08 -4.59 10.84
N GLY A 124 4.53 -4.53 9.66
CA GLY A 124 3.11 -4.25 9.45
C GLY A 124 2.81 -3.99 7.98
N ASP A 125 1.53 -4.03 7.65
CA ASP A 125 1.07 -3.64 6.33
C ASP A 125 0.46 -2.25 6.41
N TYR A 126 0.67 -1.48 5.37
CA TYR A 126 0.21 -0.10 5.28
C TYR A 126 -0.68 0.09 4.05
N LEU A 127 -1.60 1.02 4.14
CA LEU A 127 -2.42 1.43 3.00
C LEU A 127 -1.91 2.77 2.48
N LEU A 128 -1.53 2.80 1.21
CA LEU A 128 -1.11 4.01 0.53
C LEU A 128 -2.17 4.48 -0.47
N ASP A 129 -2.29 5.78 -0.65
CA ASP A 129 -3.06 6.33 -1.76
C ASP A 129 -2.28 6.23 -3.09
N ALA A 130 -2.90 6.70 -4.19
CA ALA A 130 -2.29 6.65 -5.53
C ALA A 130 -1.02 7.52 -5.67
N ASN A 131 -0.81 8.44 -4.73
CA ASN A 131 0.33 9.35 -4.72
C ASN A 131 1.41 8.93 -3.71
N GLY A 132 1.22 7.79 -3.02
CA GLY A 132 2.16 7.26 -2.04
C GLY A 132 1.99 7.78 -0.62
N TYR A 133 0.94 8.55 -0.32
CA TYR A 133 0.68 8.98 1.06
C TYR A 133 0.12 7.84 1.90
N VAL A 134 0.67 7.69 3.11
CA VAL A 134 0.17 6.72 4.08
C VAL A 134 -1.21 7.14 4.57
N LEU A 135 -2.19 6.27 4.35
CA LEU A 135 -3.57 6.49 4.78
C LEU A 135 -3.73 6.10 6.26
N LYS A 136 -4.15 7.03 7.10
CA LYS A 136 -4.30 6.85 8.55
C LYS A 136 -5.78 7.00 8.95
N SER A 137 -6.23 6.16 9.89
CA SER A 137 -7.60 6.22 10.44
C SER A 137 -8.70 6.21 9.38
N VAL A 138 -8.53 5.46 8.30
CA VAL A 138 -9.50 5.38 7.21
C VAL A 138 -9.90 3.94 6.89
N MET A 139 -11.12 3.77 6.36
CA MET A 139 -11.54 2.55 5.67
C MET A 139 -11.69 2.84 4.18
N LYS A 140 -10.90 2.16 3.34
CA LYS A 140 -10.86 2.41 1.90
C LYS A 140 -10.82 1.12 1.09
N LYS A 141 -11.44 1.16 -0.09
CA LYS A 141 -11.36 0.09 -1.08
C LYS A 141 -10.05 0.22 -1.85
N ALA A 142 -9.27 -0.86 -1.87
CA ALA A 142 -8.02 -0.93 -2.63
C ALA A 142 -8.26 -1.40 -4.08
N GLN A 143 -7.22 -1.37 -4.92
CA GLN A 143 -7.30 -1.80 -6.32
C GLN A 143 -7.73 -3.26 -6.49
N ASN A 144 -7.38 -4.12 -5.54
CA ASN A 144 -7.80 -5.53 -5.53
C ASN A 144 -9.29 -5.72 -5.17
N GLY A 145 -10.06 -4.64 -5.07
CA GLY A 145 -11.48 -4.66 -4.77
C GLY A 145 -11.84 -4.86 -3.30
N ALA A 146 -10.89 -5.16 -2.42
CA ALA A 146 -11.13 -5.36 -1.00
C ALA A 146 -11.09 -4.05 -0.21
N TYR A 147 -11.83 -3.97 0.89
CA TYR A 147 -11.75 -2.88 1.84
C TYR A 147 -10.74 -3.21 2.93
N TYR A 148 -9.95 -2.21 3.32
CA TYR A 148 -9.02 -2.22 4.43
C TYR A 148 -9.31 -1.07 5.37
N CYS A 149 -8.95 -1.21 6.63
CA CYS A 149 -9.03 -0.14 7.62
C CYS A 149 -7.66 0.04 8.28
N THR A 150 -7.25 1.28 8.47
CA THR A 150 -5.97 1.62 9.08
C THR A 150 -6.16 2.31 10.41
N ASP A 151 -5.20 2.12 11.31
CA ASP A 151 -5.10 2.83 12.56
C ASP A 151 -4.51 4.24 12.41
N SER A 152 -4.25 4.92 13.51
CA SER A 152 -3.65 6.26 13.55
C SER A 152 -2.20 6.30 13.03
N ASN A 153 -1.50 5.17 13.01
CA ASN A 153 -0.14 5.04 12.47
C ASN A 153 -0.14 4.65 10.98
N GLY A 154 -1.32 4.31 10.42
CA GLY A 154 -1.48 3.84 9.05
C GLY A 154 -1.36 2.33 8.89
N GLN A 155 -1.19 1.57 9.99
CA GLN A 155 -1.14 0.12 9.94
C GLN A 155 -2.52 -0.49 9.69
N ILE A 156 -2.58 -1.52 8.86
CA ILE A 156 -3.82 -2.22 8.52
C ILE A 156 -4.23 -3.11 9.69
N TYR A 157 -5.47 -2.98 10.12
CA TYR A 157 -6.06 -3.87 11.11
C TYR A 157 -6.21 -5.30 10.56
N ARG A 158 -5.83 -6.28 11.39
CA ARG A 158 -5.95 -7.72 11.09
C ARG A 158 -6.58 -8.46 12.25
N ASN A 159 -7.34 -9.52 11.94
CA ASN A 159 -8.05 -10.36 12.93
C ASN A 159 -8.78 -9.52 13.99
N LYS A 160 -9.44 -8.44 13.58
CA LYS A 160 -9.98 -7.48 14.53
C LYS A 160 -11.34 -6.94 14.11
N LEU A 161 -12.18 -6.73 15.10
CA LEU A 161 -13.40 -5.96 14.98
C LEU A 161 -13.08 -4.47 15.21
N VAL A 162 -13.34 -3.64 14.20
CA VAL A 162 -12.98 -2.23 14.21
C VAL A 162 -14.21 -1.36 14.11
N LYS A 163 -14.34 -0.36 15.00
CA LYS A 163 -15.36 0.68 14.90
C LYS A 163 -14.91 1.70 13.84
N TYR A 164 -15.76 1.91 12.85
CA TYR A 164 -15.56 2.94 11.84
C TYR A 164 -16.87 3.70 11.61
N GLY A 165 -16.86 4.98 11.93
CA GLY A 165 -18.09 5.75 12.05
C GLY A 165 -19.00 5.15 13.13
N ASN A 166 -20.28 4.96 12.81
CA ASN A 166 -21.28 4.40 13.73
C ASN A 166 -21.37 2.87 13.68
N PHE A 167 -20.49 2.18 12.96
CA PHE A 167 -20.60 0.75 12.74
C PHE A 167 -19.31 0.01 13.10
N ARG A 168 -19.43 -1.28 13.39
CA ARG A 168 -18.32 -2.19 13.59
C ARG A 168 -18.16 -3.09 12.38
N TYR A 169 -16.90 -3.30 11.93
CA TYR A 169 -16.56 -4.16 10.81
C TYR A 169 -15.46 -5.12 11.19
N TYR A 170 -15.53 -6.35 10.71
CA TYR A 170 -14.47 -7.33 10.93
C TYR A 170 -13.48 -7.35 9.78
N PHE A 171 -12.20 -7.34 10.13
CA PHE A 171 -11.06 -7.48 9.22
C PHE A 171 -10.33 -8.77 9.55
N GLY A 172 -10.19 -9.66 8.56
CA GLY A 172 -9.59 -10.99 8.71
C GLY A 172 -8.06 -10.96 8.83
N SER A 173 -7.45 -12.14 8.88
CA SER A 173 -6.00 -12.31 8.98
C SER A 173 -5.19 -11.67 7.84
N ASN A 174 -5.78 -11.54 6.68
CA ASN A 174 -5.20 -10.87 5.52
C ASN A 174 -5.46 -9.35 5.48
N GLY A 175 -6.04 -8.78 6.53
CA GLY A 175 -6.40 -7.36 6.64
C GLY A 175 -7.60 -6.93 5.80
N LYS A 176 -8.20 -7.83 5.04
CA LYS A 176 -9.38 -7.51 4.23
C LYS A 176 -10.64 -7.51 5.10
N ARG A 177 -11.55 -6.57 4.82
CA ARG A 177 -12.88 -6.60 5.41
C ARG A 177 -13.57 -7.91 5.02
N ALA A 178 -14.17 -8.59 6.00
CA ALA A 178 -14.92 -9.80 5.75
C ALA A 178 -16.07 -9.55 4.76
N THR A 179 -16.36 -10.54 3.94
CA THR A 179 -17.46 -10.50 2.96
C THR A 179 -18.76 -11.10 3.51
N TRP A 180 -18.78 -11.46 4.78
CA TRP A 180 -19.91 -12.09 5.44
C TRP A 180 -21.14 -11.18 5.44
N THR A 181 -22.27 -11.73 5.05
CA THR A 181 -23.58 -11.05 5.04
C THR A 181 -24.67 -11.97 5.55
N LYS A 182 -25.66 -11.40 6.25
CA LYS A 182 -26.87 -12.06 6.74
C LYS A 182 -26.60 -13.40 7.45
N ARG A 183 -25.52 -13.46 8.26
CA ARG A 183 -25.10 -14.68 8.94
C ARG A 183 -24.47 -14.42 10.30
N TRP A 184 -24.49 -15.45 11.14
CA TRP A 184 -23.64 -15.52 12.31
C TRP A 184 -22.24 -15.97 11.93
N ALA A 185 -21.22 -15.39 12.52
CA ALA A 185 -19.85 -15.83 12.40
C ALA A 185 -19.05 -15.47 13.65
N LYS A 186 -18.06 -16.30 13.99
CA LYS A 186 -17.10 -16.04 15.06
C LYS A 186 -16.06 -15.05 14.58
N ALA A 187 -15.82 -14.02 15.36
CA ALA A 187 -14.82 -13.01 15.13
C ALA A 187 -14.27 -12.56 16.48
N ASP A 188 -12.97 -12.46 16.63
CA ASP A 188 -12.34 -11.97 17.87
C ASP A 188 -12.86 -12.77 19.11
N ASP A 189 -12.91 -14.11 18.96
CA ASP A 189 -13.42 -15.10 19.92
C ASP A 189 -14.90 -15.01 20.32
N HIS A 190 -15.65 -14.08 19.74
CA HIS A 190 -17.07 -13.91 19.98
C HIS A 190 -17.92 -14.13 18.71
N TYR A 191 -19.20 -14.52 18.90
CA TYR A 191 -20.14 -14.59 17.80
C TYR A 191 -20.83 -13.25 17.58
N TYR A 192 -20.91 -12.86 16.29
CA TYR A 192 -21.61 -11.66 15.86
C TYR A 192 -22.53 -11.97 14.69
N TYR A 193 -23.61 -11.20 14.60
CA TYR A 193 -24.46 -11.24 13.42
C TYR A 193 -24.00 -10.20 12.41
N PHE A 194 -23.65 -10.65 11.20
CA PHE A 194 -23.28 -9.80 10.09
C PHE A 194 -24.50 -9.47 9.24
N GLY A 195 -24.78 -8.18 9.05
CA GLY A 195 -25.95 -7.69 8.33
C GLY A 195 -25.81 -7.74 6.80
N SER A 196 -26.60 -6.93 6.11
CA SER A 196 -26.60 -6.89 4.63
C SER A 196 -25.33 -6.27 4.05
N THR A 197 -24.69 -5.36 4.76
CA THR A 197 -23.41 -4.77 4.34
C THR A 197 -22.29 -5.76 4.69
N PRO A 198 -21.45 -6.17 3.70
CA PRO A 198 -20.39 -7.13 3.95
C PRO A 198 -19.48 -6.75 5.11
N GLY A 199 -19.24 -7.70 6.00
CA GLY A 199 -18.37 -7.55 7.18
C GLY A 199 -18.85 -6.59 8.25
N ARG A 200 -20.04 -5.97 8.11
CA ARG A 200 -20.65 -5.08 9.11
C ARG A 200 -21.45 -5.87 10.15
N VAL A 201 -21.11 -5.69 11.39
CA VAL A 201 -21.86 -6.25 12.51
C VAL A 201 -23.18 -5.48 12.68
N VAL A 202 -24.25 -6.23 12.88
CA VAL A 202 -25.54 -5.72 13.39
C VAL A 202 -25.64 -6.18 14.82
N GLU A 203 -25.78 -5.26 15.74
CA GLU A 203 -25.91 -5.57 17.15
C GLU A 203 -27.23 -6.31 17.40
N LYS A 204 -27.11 -7.42 18.09
CA LYS A 204 -28.23 -8.25 18.54
C LYS A 204 -28.22 -8.28 20.06
N HIS A 205 -29.37 -8.23 20.67
CA HIS A 205 -29.54 -8.21 22.12
C HIS A 205 -30.44 -9.33 22.57
N GLY A 206 -30.27 -9.76 23.82
CA GLY A 206 -31.07 -10.83 24.41
C GLY A 206 -30.81 -12.20 23.76
N TRP A 207 -31.76 -13.09 23.90
CA TRP A 207 -31.65 -14.44 23.35
C TRP A 207 -31.73 -14.45 21.83
N GLN A 208 -30.73 -15.03 21.20
CA GLN A 208 -30.62 -15.18 19.73
C GLN A 208 -30.42 -16.63 19.35
N LYS A 209 -31.22 -17.10 18.42
CA LYS A 209 -31.04 -18.43 17.78
C LYS A 209 -29.84 -18.39 16.85
N LEU A 210 -28.85 -19.21 17.14
CA LEU A 210 -27.68 -19.36 16.29
C LEU A 210 -27.92 -20.45 15.26
N VAL A 211 -27.71 -20.13 14.01
CA VAL A 211 -27.77 -21.07 12.87
C VAL A 211 -26.54 -20.99 12.00
N SER A 212 -26.10 -22.12 11.46
CA SER A 212 -25.02 -22.16 10.47
C SER A 212 -25.44 -21.52 9.15
N THR A 213 -24.50 -21.34 8.23
CA THR A 213 -24.76 -20.86 6.86
C THR A 213 -25.66 -21.81 6.06
N SER A 214 -25.69 -23.10 6.42
CA SER A 214 -26.59 -24.11 5.83
C SER A 214 -27.96 -24.19 6.52
N GLY A 215 -28.24 -23.29 7.49
CA GLY A 215 -29.49 -23.28 8.24
C GLY A 215 -29.55 -24.26 9.40
N LYS A 216 -28.48 -25.03 9.69
CA LYS A 216 -28.44 -25.97 10.81
C LYS A 216 -28.47 -25.18 12.14
N PHE A 217 -29.33 -25.58 13.04
CA PHE A 217 -29.39 -25.04 14.42
C PHE A 217 -28.08 -25.38 15.16
N LEU A 218 -27.47 -24.39 15.77
CA LEU A 218 -26.20 -24.50 16.51
C LEU A 218 -26.40 -24.27 18.03
N GLY A 219 -27.49 -23.60 18.42
CA GLY A 219 -27.77 -23.27 19.81
C GLY A 219 -28.45 -21.93 20.01
N TRP A 220 -28.60 -21.56 21.28
CA TRP A 220 -29.04 -20.24 21.68
C TRP A 220 -27.91 -19.50 22.38
N LEU A 221 -27.72 -18.23 22.03
CA LEU A 221 -26.79 -17.33 22.71
C LEU A 221 -27.55 -16.12 23.26
N PHE A 222 -27.12 -15.67 24.41
CA PHE A 222 -27.59 -14.40 24.98
C PHE A 222 -26.56 -13.30 24.74
N PHE A 223 -27.06 -12.18 24.24
CA PHE A 223 -26.24 -11.00 23.92
C PHE A 223 -26.61 -9.84 24.85
N ASP A 224 -25.60 -9.16 25.37
CA ASP A 224 -25.75 -7.94 26.18
C ASP A 224 -26.20 -6.73 25.34
N SER A 225 -26.33 -5.59 26.01
CA SER A 225 -26.66 -4.32 25.34
C SER A 225 -25.61 -3.82 24.35
N TYR A 226 -24.41 -4.39 24.37
CA TYR A 226 -23.31 -4.07 23.44
C TYR A 226 -23.21 -5.06 22.28
N GLY A 227 -24.10 -6.05 22.22
CA GLY A 227 -24.09 -7.09 21.21
C GLY A 227 -22.94 -8.10 21.39
N THR A 228 -22.42 -8.24 22.60
CA THR A 228 -21.44 -9.26 22.99
C THR A 228 -22.15 -10.42 23.64
N HIS A 229 -21.89 -11.66 23.22
CA HIS A 229 -22.49 -12.82 23.85
C HIS A 229 -21.75 -13.22 25.13
N TYR A 230 -22.50 -13.74 26.10
CA TYR A 230 -21.91 -14.27 27.31
C TYR A 230 -21.34 -15.66 27.09
N THR A 231 -20.20 -15.93 27.72
CA THR A 231 -19.56 -17.22 27.84
C THR A 231 -19.28 -17.50 29.30
N ASP A 232 -19.57 -18.74 29.77
CA ASP A 232 -19.31 -19.18 31.16
C ASP A 232 -19.79 -18.17 32.25
N TYR A 233 -21.02 -17.70 32.12
CA TYR A 233 -21.56 -16.68 33.01
C TYR A 233 -22.97 -17.06 33.52
N TRP A 234 -23.23 -16.82 34.80
CA TRP A 234 -24.58 -16.86 35.37
C TRP A 234 -25.26 -15.50 35.17
N SER A 235 -26.34 -15.47 34.43
CA SER A 235 -27.16 -14.25 34.37
C SER A 235 -27.85 -13.97 35.68
N SER A 236 -28.22 -12.70 35.91
CA SER A 236 -29.08 -12.32 37.03
C SER A 236 -30.47 -13.01 37.01
N ALA A 237 -30.86 -13.57 35.87
CA ALA A 237 -32.09 -14.37 35.71
C ALA A 237 -31.89 -15.87 35.99
N GLY A 238 -30.71 -16.30 36.46
CA GLY A 238 -30.44 -17.69 36.85
C GLY A 238 -30.08 -18.64 35.71
N TYR A 239 -29.69 -18.11 34.54
CA TYR A 239 -29.22 -18.94 33.41
C TYR A 239 -27.70 -19.03 33.39
N TYR A 240 -27.18 -20.25 33.17
CA TYR A 240 -25.77 -20.51 32.96
C TYR A 240 -25.45 -20.63 31.47
N PHE A 241 -24.47 -19.90 31.02
CA PHE A 241 -23.99 -19.94 29.64
C PHE A 241 -22.62 -20.63 29.59
N LYS A 242 -22.56 -21.76 28.89
CA LYS A 242 -21.33 -22.48 28.59
C LYS A 242 -21.19 -22.62 27.10
N LEU A 243 -19.99 -22.31 26.57
CA LEU A 243 -19.59 -22.62 25.19
C LEU A 243 -18.93 -23.98 25.10
#